data_9c5ad3f409392171782324dd2a76f6d5
#
_entry.id   9c5ad3f409392171782324dd2a76f6d5
#
_cell.length_a   1.000
_cell.length_b   1.000
_cell.length_c   1.000
_cell.angle_alpha   90.00
_cell.angle_beta   90.00
_cell.angle_gamma   90.00
#
_symmetry.space_group_name_H-M   'P 1'
#
loop_
_entity.id
_entity.type
_entity.pdbx_description
1 polymer ?
#
loop_
_entity_poly.entity_id
_entity_poly.type
_entity_poly.pdbx_seq_one_letter_code
_entity_poly.pdbx_strand_id
1 'polypeptide(L)'
;WYMVQSGLVNNVDVSHFRLSIHLLFAFIILSLILWNYFILNHDEKYEKNLINYLPEILLFLIFLQIVIGAFVSGMDAGKIYNSWPLMGNSYFPDDNNLLNLFKISAFSDPSLVQFIHRNLAYLISFIYLILIVIVYKKNINKLFKPINVLGLIILLQIILGILTVLTGAGIIIASLHQFSSILLISS
;
A
#
# COMPACT_ATOMS: atom_id res chain seq x y z
N TRP A 1 -18.63 7.83 -11.87
CA TRP A 1 -19.34 9.11 -11.92
C TRP A 1 -18.84 10.07 -10.85
N TYR A 2 -18.81 9.70 -9.56
CA TYR A 2 -18.34 10.55 -8.46
C TYR A 2 -16.88 11.01 -8.62
N MET A 3 -16.00 10.14 -9.12
CA MET A 3 -14.62 10.48 -9.40
C MET A 3 -14.50 11.53 -10.51
N VAL A 4 -15.22 11.34 -11.62
CA VAL A 4 -15.14 12.17 -12.82
C VAL A 4 -15.81 13.52 -12.65
N GLN A 5 -16.89 13.61 -11.85
CA GLN A 5 -17.63 14.85 -11.61
C GLN A 5 -16.78 15.98 -11.04
N SER A 6 -15.66 15.67 -10.38
CA SER A 6 -14.77 16.68 -9.77
C SER A 6 -13.78 17.30 -10.73
N GLY A 7 -13.47 16.66 -11.86
CA GLY A 7 -12.27 16.99 -12.63
C GLY A 7 -12.51 17.58 -14.00
N LEU A 8 -13.48 17.21 -14.74
CA LEU A 8 -13.48 17.45 -16.18
C LEU A 8 -14.21 18.75 -16.64
N VAL A 9 -14.74 19.56 -15.74
CA VAL A 9 -15.42 20.82 -16.09
C VAL A 9 -14.53 22.04 -15.92
N ASN A 10 -13.82 22.14 -14.79
CA ASN A 10 -12.95 23.29 -14.47
C ASN A 10 -11.48 22.92 -14.24
N ASN A 11 -11.18 21.65 -13.91
CA ASN A 11 -9.84 21.13 -13.69
C ASN A 11 -9.61 19.94 -14.62
N VAL A 12 -8.39 19.83 -15.16
CA VAL A 12 -7.98 18.75 -16.06
C VAL A 12 -7.79 17.44 -15.27
N ASP A 13 -7.47 17.53 -13.98
CA ASP A 13 -7.12 16.39 -13.13
C ASP A 13 -8.24 16.04 -12.15
N VAL A 14 -8.36 14.73 -11.89
CA VAL A 14 -9.28 14.21 -10.87
C VAL A 14 -8.72 14.47 -9.48
N SER A 15 -9.57 14.93 -8.54
CA SER A 15 -9.16 15.11 -7.14
C SER A 15 -8.56 13.81 -6.56
N HIS A 16 -7.36 13.90 -5.98
CA HIS A 16 -6.67 12.78 -5.35
C HIS A 16 -7.47 12.13 -4.21
N PHE A 17 -8.29 12.91 -3.49
CA PHE A 17 -9.22 12.37 -2.48
C PHE A 17 -10.30 11.48 -3.09
N ARG A 18 -10.90 11.90 -4.20
CA ARG A 18 -11.94 11.11 -4.87
C ARG A 18 -11.37 9.86 -5.54
N LEU A 19 -10.16 9.97 -6.09
CA LEU A 19 -9.43 8.83 -6.65
C LEU A 19 -9.14 7.79 -5.56
N SER A 20 -8.65 8.21 -4.40
CA SER A 20 -8.33 7.30 -3.29
C SER A 20 -9.56 6.61 -2.70
N ILE A 21 -10.67 7.33 -2.54
CA ILE A 21 -11.95 6.75 -2.10
C ILE A 21 -12.46 5.72 -3.10
N HIS A 22 -12.40 6.03 -4.40
CA HIS A 22 -12.82 5.08 -5.45
C HIS A 22 -11.99 3.81 -5.42
N LEU A 23 -10.67 3.94 -5.33
CA LEU A 23 -9.75 2.81 -5.26
C LEU A 23 -9.94 1.98 -3.98
N LEU A 24 -10.11 2.64 -2.84
CA LEU A 24 -10.40 1.99 -1.56
C LEU A 24 -11.65 1.10 -1.65
N PHE A 25 -12.76 1.62 -2.19
CA PHE A 25 -13.97 0.83 -2.37
C PHE A 25 -13.78 -0.34 -3.33
N ALA A 26 -13.03 -0.16 -4.42
CA ALA A 26 -12.73 -1.26 -5.34
C ALA A 26 -11.98 -2.40 -4.63
N PHE A 27 -10.99 -2.08 -3.81
CA PHE A 27 -10.24 -3.10 -3.04
C PHE A 27 -11.06 -3.72 -1.91
N ILE A 28 -11.97 -2.96 -1.25
CA ILE A 28 -12.91 -3.52 -0.26
C ILE A 28 -13.84 -4.53 -0.94
N ILE A 29 -14.41 -4.19 -2.09
CA ILE A 29 -15.29 -5.09 -2.85
C ILE A 29 -14.52 -6.36 -3.25
N LEU A 30 -13.32 -6.23 -3.80
CA LEU A 30 -12.46 -7.37 -4.13
C LEU A 30 -12.21 -8.26 -2.90
N SER A 31 -11.86 -7.66 -1.77
CA SER A 31 -11.59 -8.42 -0.53
C SER A 31 -12.84 -9.14 -0.02
N LEU A 32 -14.02 -8.53 -0.11
CA LEU A 32 -15.28 -9.17 0.27
C LEU A 32 -15.64 -10.34 -0.66
N ILE A 33 -15.38 -10.21 -1.96
CA ILE A 33 -15.58 -11.30 -2.93
C ILE A 33 -14.66 -12.47 -2.60
N LEU A 34 -13.37 -12.21 -2.38
CA LEU A 34 -12.38 -13.23 -2.00
C LEU A 34 -12.72 -13.88 -0.66
N TRP A 35 -13.11 -13.09 0.33
CA TRP A 35 -13.54 -13.59 1.64
C TRP A 35 -14.72 -14.55 1.53
N ASN A 36 -15.77 -14.18 0.76
CA ASN A 36 -16.92 -15.06 0.52
C ASN A 36 -16.50 -16.33 -0.22
N TYR A 37 -15.63 -16.22 -1.23
CA TYR A 37 -15.10 -17.37 -1.95
C TYR A 37 -14.38 -18.34 -1.00
N PHE A 38 -13.52 -17.85 -0.11
CA PHE A 38 -12.82 -18.71 0.85
C PHE A 38 -13.76 -19.35 1.88
N ILE A 39 -14.75 -18.62 2.40
CA ILE A 39 -15.75 -19.19 3.32
C ILE A 39 -16.53 -20.33 2.66
N LEU A 40 -16.92 -20.18 1.41
CA LEU A 40 -17.72 -21.20 0.70
C LEU A 40 -16.90 -22.44 0.32
N ASN A 41 -15.57 -22.31 0.17
CA ASN A 41 -14.72 -23.41 -0.28
C ASN A 41 -13.90 -24.10 0.84
N HIS A 42 -13.91 -23.55 2.06
CA HIS A 42 -13.13 -24.09 3.17
C HIS A 42 -14.01 -24.28 4.41
N ASP A 43 -14.22 -25.55 4.81
CA ASP A 43 -14.96 -25.97 6.02
C ASP A 43 -14.14 -25.84 7.31
N GLU A 44 -12.90 -25.35 7.25
CA GLU A 44 -12.03 -25.31 8.44
C GLU A 44 -12.45 -24.18 9.39
N LYS A 45 -12.86 -24.57 10.60
CA LYS A 45 -13.02 -23.64 11.72
C LYS A 45 -11.65 -23.01 12.06
N TYR A 46 -11.57 -21.71 11.90
CA TYR A 46 -10.39 -20.95 12.26
C TYR A 46 -10.20 -20.95 13.79
N GLU A 47 -9.18 -21.65 14.30
CA GLU A 47 -8.81 -21.56 15.71
C GLU A 47 -8.15 -20.19 15.99
N LYS A 48 -8.79 -19.40 16.85
CA LYS A 48 -8.23 -18.12 17.33
C LYS A 48 -6.99 -18.35 18.18
N ASN A 49 -5.83 -18.33 17.58
CA ASN A 49 -4.52 -18.42 18.24
C ASN A 49 -3.85 -17.04 18.39
N LEU A 50 -2.75 -16.97 19.13
CA LEU A 50 -2.00 -15.75 19.49
C LEU A 50 -1.45 -14.91 18.31
N ILE A 51 -1.64 -15.36 17.08
CA ILE A 51 -1.27 -14.66 15.84
C ILE A 51 -2.40 -13.75 15.35
N ASN A 52 -3.57 -13.82 15.96
CA ASN A 52 -4.85 -13.32 15.44
C ASN A 52 -4.86 -11.85 15.02
N TYR A 53 -4.18 -11.00 15.77
CA TYR A 53 -4.24 -9.55 15.48
C TYR A 53 -3.19 -9.08 14.47
N LEU A 54 -2.13 -9.84 14.24
CA LEU A 54 -1.06 -9.42 13.33
C LEU A 54 -1.47 -9.47 11.85
N PRO A 55 -2.17 -10.52 11.36
CA PRO A 55 -2.71 -10.51 10.00
C PRO A 55 -3.71 -9.38 9.77
N GLU A 56 -4.61 -9.11 10.73
CA GLU A 56 -5.59 -8.04 10.62
C GLU A 56 -4.91 -6.65 10.63
N ILE A 57 -3.90 -6.45 11.47
CA ILE A 57 -3.09 -5.22 11.46
C ILE A 57 -2.37 -5.08 10.11
N LEU A 58 -1.76 -6.15 9.60
CA LEU A 58 -1.08 -6.13 8.31
C LEU A 58 -2.06 -5.79 7.17
N LEU A 59 -3.22 -6.42 7.15
CA LEU A 59 -4.28 -6.14 6.17
C LEU A 59 -4.73 -4.67 6.24
N PHE A 60 -4.98 -4.16 7.45
CA PHE A 60 -5.34 -2.75 7.65
C PHE A 60 -4.26 -1.80 7.10
N LEU A 61 -2.99 -2.07 7.38
CA LEU A 61 -1.87 -1.27 6.88
C LEU A 61 -1.73 -1.35 5.36
N ILE A 62 -2.03 -2.50 4.74
CA ILE A 62 -2.06 -2.65 3.29
C ILE A 62 -3.18 -1.79 2.68
N PHE A 63 -4.37 -1.75 3.27
CA PHE A 63 -5.42 -0.84 2.82
C PHE A 63 -5.02 0.63 2.95
N LEU A 64 -4.41 0.99 4.07
CA LEU A 64 -3.88 2.35 4.27
C LEU A 64 -2.81 2.69 3.22
N GLN A 65 -1.91 1.75 2.91
CA GLN A 65 -0.88 1.90 1.88
C GLN A 65 -1.49 2.14 0.49
N ILE A 66 -2.60 1.46 0.16
CA ILE A 66 -3.32 1.65 -1.10
C ILE A 66 -3.91 3.07 -1.18
N VAL A 67 -4.54 3.54 -0.10
CA VAL A 67 -5.09 4.90 -0.03
C VAL A 67 -4.01 5.96 -0.21
N ILE A 68 -2.89 5.83 0.53
CA ILE A 68 -1.76 6.76 0.41
C ILE A 68 -1.11 6.65 -0.97
N GLY A 69 -1.02 5.45 -1.55
CA GLY A 69 -0.55 5.24 -2.93
C GLY A 69 -1.42 5.95 -3.97
N ALA A 70 -2.74 5.97 -3.76
CA ALA A 70 -3.65 6.73 -4.61
C ALA A 70 -3.44 8.25 -4.49
N PHE A 71 -3.08 8.76 -3.30
CA PHE A 71 -2.67 10.17 -3.13
C PHE A 71 -1.37 10.45 -3.88
N VAL A 72 -0.35 9.58 -3.75
CA VAL A 72 0.92 9.70 -4.50
C VAL A 72 0.66 9.79 -6.01
N SER A 73 -0.21 8.92 -6.54
CA SER A 73 -0.57 8.92 -7.96
C SER A 73 -1.37 10.15 -8.37
N GLY A 74 -2.40 10.50 -7.59
CA GLY A 74 -3.32 11.61 -7.92
C GLY A 74 -2.72 13.01 -7.77
N MET A 75 -1.58 13.14 -7.08
CA MET A 75 -0.83 14.40 -6.95
C MET A 75 0.49 14.41 -7.74
N ASP A 76 0.74 13.40 -8.57
CA ASP A 76 2.03 13.24 -9.26
C ASP A 76 3.24 13.23 -8.29
N ALA A 77 3.01 12.88 -7.01
CA ALA A 77 4.01 12.94 -5.96
C ALA A 77 5.24 12.05 -6.24
N GLY A 78 5.06 10.99 -7.02
CA GLY A 78 6.16 10.12 -7.46
C GLY A 78 7.20 10.80 -8.35
N LYS A 79 6.92 12.01 -8.84
CA LYS A 79 7.82 12.81 -9.69
C LYS A 79 8.67 13.82 -8.91
N ILE A 80 8.36 14.07 -7.61
CA ILE A 80 9.03 15.10 -6.79
C ILE A 80 10.45 14.68 -6.42
N TYR A 81 10.58 13.49 -5.82
CA TYR A 81 11.88 12.93 -5.43
C TYR A 81 12.11 11.60 -6.15
N ASN A 82 13.01 11.59 -7.14
CA ASN A 82 13.33 10.41 -7.96
C ASN A 82 14.58 9.67 -7.45
N SER A 83 14.86 9.77 -6.16
CA SER A 83 15.98 9.12 -5.47
C SER A 83 15.48 8.13 -4.42
N TRP A 84 16.30 7.12 -4.11
CA TRP A 84 16.06 6.14 -3.05
C TRP A 84 17.41 5.65 -2.50
N PRO A 85 17.58 5.43 -1.18
CA PRO A 85 16.58 5.57 -0.10
C PRO A 85 16.30 7.01 0.35
N LEU A 86 17.17 7.96 -0.01
CA LEU A 86 17.03 9.36 0.36
C LEU A 86 15.95 10.08 -0.49
N MET A 87 15.46 11.20 0.00
CA MET A 87 14.56 12.14 -0.71
C MET A 87 15.33 13.45 -0.94
N GLY A 88 16.08 13.48 -2.04
CA GLY A 88 17.08 14.52 -2.27
C GLY A 88 18.37 14.24 -1.51
N ASN A 89 18.85 15.18 -0.70
CA ASN A 89 20.09 15.06 0.06
C ASN A 89 19.88 14.42 1.44
N SER A 90 18.64 14.33 1.94
CA SER A 90 18.30 13.81 3.26
C SER A 90 17.27 12.67 3.20
N TYR A 91 17.05 12.00 4.33
CA TYR A 91 15.99 10.98 4.44
C TYR A 91 14.60 11.59 4.47
N PHE A 92 14.46 12.75 5.14
CA PHE A 92 13.24 13.55 5.16
C PHE A 92 13.24 14.54 3.99
N PRO A 93 12.09 14.89 3.39
CA PRO A 93 12.01 15.85 2.28
C PRO A 93 12.64 17.19 2.62
N ASP A 94 13.58 17.66 1.78
CA ASP A 94 14.32 18.90 2.02
C ASP A 94 13.45 20.16 1.95
N ASP A 95 12.30 20.08 1.30
CA ASP A 95 11.32 21.16 1.11
C ASP A 95 10.29 21.27 2.23
N ASN A 96 10.40 20.42 3.28
CA ASN A 96 9.42 20.34 4.35
C ASN A 96 10.02 20.31 5.75
N ASN A 97 9.16 20.54 6.77
CA ASN A 97 9.51 20.44 8.17
C ASN A 97 8.76 19.26 8.83
N LEU A 98 9.42 18.55 9.75
CA LEU A 98 8.87 17.43 10.51
C LEU A 98 7.52 17.76 11.19
N LEU A 99 7.34 18.98 11.68
CA LEU A 99 6.08 19.41 12.29
C LEU A 99 4.89 19.42 11.33
N ASN A 100 5.15 19.50 10.02
CA ASN A 100 4.09 19.47 9.01
C ASN A 100 3.48 18.07 8.85
N LEU A 101 4.20 16.99 9.21
CA LEU A 101 3.64 15.62 9.22
C LEU A 101 2.42 15.46 10.12
N PHE A 102 2.34 16.25 11.19
CA PHE A 102 1.23 16.16 12.16
C PHE A 102 0.03 17.04 11.79
N LYS A 103 0.08 17.72 10.67
CA LYS A 103 -1.02 18.55 10.15
C LYS A 103 -1.85 17.75 9.13
N ILE A 104 -3.14 18.00 9.08
CA ILE A 104 -4.04 17.40 8.06
C ILE A 104 -3.58 17.81 6.64
N SER A 105 -2.99 19.01 6.50
CA SER A 105 -2.43 19.47 5.23
C SER A 105 -1.29 18.61 4.68
N ALA A 106 -0.66 17.73 5.49
CA ALA A 106 0.33 16.77 5.02
C ALA A 106 -0.20 15.86 3.89
N PHE A 107 -1.49 15.54 3.91
CA PHE A 107 -2.14 14.73 2.87
C PHE A 107 -2.46 15.50 1.58
N SER A 108 -2.18 16.79 1.54
CA SER A 108 -2.28 17.65 0.35
C SER A 108 -0.90 18.16 -0.11
N ASP A 109 0.17 17.67 0.51
CA ASP A 109 1.55 17.99 0.17
C ASP A 109 2.21 16.78 -0.52
N PRO A 110 2.60 16.86 -1.80
CA PRO A 110 3.13 15.74 -2.55
C PRO A 110 4.40 15.13 -1.93
N SER A 111 5.31 15.95 -1.42
CA SER A 111 6.58 15.51 -0.81
C SER A 111 6.31 14.69 0.46
N LEU A 112 5.41 15.19 1.33
CA LEU A 112 5.04 14.52 2.57
C LEU A 112 4.27 13.22 2.31
N VAL A 113 3.36 13.22 1.35
CA VAL A 113 2.62 12.00 0.97
C VAL A 113 3.56 10.94 0.40
N GLN A 114 4.53 11.31 -0.42
CA GLN A 114 5.56 10.40 -0.90
C GLN A 114 6.40 9.83 0.26
N PHE A 115 6.77 10.66 1.24
CA PHE A 115 7.49 10.24 2.45
C PHE A 115 6.67 9.27 3.30
N ILE A 116 5.39 9.60 3.58
CA ILE A 116 4.48 8.75 4.35
C ILE A 116 4.31 7.39 3.66
N HIS A 117 4.11 7.37 2.34
CA HIS A 117 3.97 6.14 1.55
C HIS A 117 5.19 5.23 1.68
N ARG A 118 6.41 5.76 1.58
CA ARG A 118 7.66 5.00 1.73
C ARG A 118 7.80 4.42 3.14
N ASN A 119 7.55 5.23 4.18
CA ASN A 119 7.69 4.79 5.57
C ASN A 119 6.64 3.75 5.97
N LEU A 120 5.42 3.88 5.45
CA LEU A 120 4.38 2.89 5.65
C LEU A 120 4.74 1.54 5.00
N ALA A 121 5.38 1.55 3.83
CA ALA A 121 5.89 0.32 3.20
C ALA A 121 6.99 -0.35 4.06
N TYR A 122 7.87 0.42 4.70
CA TYR A 122 8.85 -0.14 5.64
C TYR A 122 8.19 -0.74 6.87
N LEU A 123 7.16 -0.08 7.42
CA LEU A 123 6.38 -0.60 8.55
C LEU A 123 5.67 -1.91 8.19
N ILE A 124 5.03 -2.00 7.03
CA ILE A 124 4.38 -3.22 6.51
C ILE A 124 5.41 -4.35 6.42
N SER A 125 6.57 -4.08 5.84
CA SER A 125 7.65 -5.05 5.71
C SER A 125 8.15 -5.55 7.07
N PHE A 126 8.28 -4.65 8.04
CA PHE A 126 8.71 -4.99 9.40
C PHE A 126 7.68 -5.88 10.12
N ILE A 127 6.39 -5.55 10.03
CA ILE A 127 5.31 -6.37 10.61
C ILE A 127 5.24 -7.74 9.94
N TYR A 128 5.40 -7.80 8.61
CA TYR A 128 5.49 -9.07 7.90
C TYR A 128 6.67 -9.91 8.40
N LEU A 129 7.86 -9.33 8.63
CA LEU A 129 9.00 -10.05 9.19
C LEU A 129 8.73 -10.61 10.58
N ILE A 130 8.01 -9.88 11.42
CA ILE A 130 7.56 -10.41 12.72
C ILE A 130 6.62 -11.59 12.52
N LEU A 131 5.65 -11.46 11.63
CA LEU A 131 4.66 -12.49 11.36
C LEU A 131 5.29 -13.78 10.86
N ILE A 132 6.20 -13.73 9.89
CA ILE A 132 6.89 -14.92 9.37
C ILE A 132 7.70 -15.62 10.45
N VAL A 133 8.43 -14.86 11.29
CA VAL A 133 9.19 -15.42 12.42
C VAL A 133 8.27 -16.16 13.39
N ILE A 134 7.10 -15.60 13.72
CA ILE A 134 6.14 -16.23 14.62
C ILE A 134 5.58 -17.53 14.01
N VAL A 135 5.19 -17.50 12.73
CA VAL A 135 4.64 -18.66 12.02
C VAL A 135 5.65 -19.83 12.02
N TYR A 136 6.92 -19.55 11.73
CA TYR A 136 7.96 -20.57 11.72
C TYR A 136 8.33 -21.06 13.13
N LYS A 137 8.47 -20.18 14.13
CA LYS A 137 8.77 -20.55 15.51
C LYS A 137 7.67 -21.42 16.15
N LYS A 138 6.41 -21.15 15.78
CA LYS A 138 5.26 -21.94 16.28
C LYS A 138 4.96 -23.19 15.47
N ASN A 139 5.75 -23.48 14.41
CA ASN A 139 5.55 -24.62 13.50
C ASN A 139 4.11 -24.71 12.95
N ILE A 140 3.52 -23.57 12.53
CA ILE A 140 2.18 -23.54 11.96
C ILE A 140 2.28 -23.93 10.48
N ASN A 141 2.44 -25.24 10.21
CA ASN A 141 2.73 -25.78 8.88
C ASN A 141 1.73 -25.36 7.80
N LYS A 142 0.45 -25.20 8.15
CA LYS A 142 -0.61 -24.75 7.23
C LYS A 142 -0.35 -23.35 6.67
N LEU A 143 0.37 -22.50 7.41
CA LEU A 143 0.67 -21.12 7.03
C LEU A 143 2.01 -20.96 6.31
N PHE A 144 2.85 -21.99 6.21
CA PHE A 144 4.18 -21.85 5.58
C PHE A 144 4.09 -21.44 4.11
N LYS A 145 3.21 -22.08 3.35
CA LYS A 145 3.04 -21.73 1.93
C LYS A 145 2.43 -20.33 1.74
N PRO A 146 1.28 -19.99 2.37
CA PRO A 146 0.68 -18.67 2.25
C PRO A 146 1.63 -17.53 2.67
N ILE A 147 2.32 -17.66 3.82
CA ILE A 147 3.20 -16.59 4.30
C ILE A 147 4.40 -16.36 3.38
N ASN A 148 4.95 -17.41 2.76
CA ASN A 148 6.05 -17.26 1.80
C ASN A 148 5.57 -16.61 0.49
N VAL A 149 4.37 -16.96 0.00
CA VAL A 149 3.76 -16.31 -1.17
C VAL A 149 3.52 -14.83 -0.90
N LEU A 150 2.93 -14.49 0.26
CA LEU A 150 2.76 -13.11 0.70
C LEU A 150 4.10 -12.35 0.70
N GLY A 151 5.16 -12.97 1.23
CA GLY A 151 6.51 -12.38 1.26
C GLY A 151 7.08 -12.09 -0.11
N LEU A 152 6.92 -13.01 -1.06
CA LEU A 152 7.35 -12.79 -2.45
C LEU A 152 6.60 -11.63 -3.10
N ILE A 153 5.30 -11.49 -2.83
CA ILE A 153 4.50 -10.40 -3.37
C ILE A 153 4.87 -9.06 -2.71
N ILE A 154 5.12 -9.02 -1.39
CA ILE A 154 5.61 -7.83 -0.71
C ILE A 154 6.97 -7.41 -1.29
N LEU A 155 7.88 -8.35 -1.50
CA LEU A 155 9.17 -8.06 -2.13
C LEU A 155 9.01 -7.49 -3.55
N LEU A 156 8.12 -8.08 -4.35
CA LEU A 156 7.78 -7.56 -5.68
C LEU A 156 7.25 -6.13 -5.60
N GLN A 157 6.36 -5.84 -4.66
CA GLN A 157 5.82 -4.50 -4.42
C GLN A 157 6.90 -3.49 -4.08
N ILE A 158 7.86 -3.86 -3.23
CA ILE A 158 8.99 -2.99 -2.85
C ILE A 158 9.84 -2.69 -4.08
N ILE A 159 10.22 -3.71 -4.84
CA ILE A 159 11.06 -3.55 -6.04
C ILE A 159 10.36 -2.65 -7.07
N LEU A 160 9.09 -2.91 -7.37
CA LEU A 160 8.32 -2.10 -8.32
C LEU A 160 8.14 -0.67 -7.81
N GLY A 161 7.92 -0.47 -6.50
CA GLY A 161 7.82 0.85 -5.89
C GLY A 161 9.11 1.65 -6.01
N ILE A 162 10.26 1.04 -5.73
CA ILE A 162 11.59 1.67 -5.88
C ILE A 162 11.82 2.03 -7.36
N LEU A 163 11.57 1.11 -8.28
CA LEU A 163 11.72 1.35 -9.72
C LEU A 163 10.79 2.47 -10.20
N THR A 164 9.55 2.53 -9.69
CA THR A 164 8.61 3.61 -10.01
C THR A 164 9.19 4.97 -9.64
N VAL A 165 9.79 5.08 -8.45
CA VAL A 165 10.44 6.32 -8.01
C VAL A 165 11.66 6.65 -8.89
N LEU A 166 12.57 5.71 -9.08
CA LEU A 166 13.81 5.92 -9.84
C LEU A 166 13.57 6.25 -11.33
N THR A 167 12.43 5.84 -11.88
CA THR A 167 12.04 6.14 -13.27
C THR A 167 11.17 7.39 -13.42
N GLY A 168 11.01 8.18 -12.34
CA GLY A 168 10.17 9.39 -12.36
C GLY A 168 8.70 9.08 -12.58
N ALA A 169 8.19 8.03 -11.95
CA ALA A 169 6.83 7.54 -12.10
C ALA A 169 6.46 7.14 -13.55
N GLY A 170 7.39 6.48 -14.26
CA GLY A 170 7.16 5.97 -15.61
C GLY A 170 5.89 5.11 -15.66
N ILE A 171 4.99 5.41 -16.59
CA ILE A 171 3.61 4.89 -16.61
C ILE A 171 3.53 3.36 -16.58
N ILE A 172 4.43 2.67 -17.28
CA ILE A 172 4.44 1.20 -17.34
C ILE A 172 4.75 0.61 -15.96
N ILE A 173 5.82 1.10 -15.30
CA ILE A 173 6.27 0.58 -14.01
C ILE A 173 5.28 0.96 -12.91
N ALA A 174 4.77 2.18 -12.93
CA ALA A 174 3.73 2.63 -12.00
C ALA A 174 2.45 1.78 -12.13
N SER A 175 2.03 1.46 -13.37
CA SER A 175 0.88 0.59 -13.61
C SER A 175 1.13 -0.85 -13.13
N LEU A 176 2.33 -1.40 -13.32
CA LEU A 176 2.70 -2.72 -12.81
C LEU A 176 2.72 -2.75 -11.27
N HIS A 177 3.24 -1.69 -10.63
CA HIS A 177 3.21 -1.54 -9.18
C HIS A 177 1.76 -1.50 -8.65
N GLN A 178 0.89 -0.73 -9.29
CA GLN A 178 -0.52 -0.67 -8.93
C GLN A 178 -1.24 -2.01 -9.19
N PHE A 179 -1.01 -2.66 -10.33
CA PHE A 179 -1.63 -3.95 -10.66
C PHE A 179 -1.20 -5.05 -9.69
N SER A 180 0.08 -5.10 -9.31
CA SER A 180 0.59 -6.09 -8.36
C SER A 180 0.00 -5.94 -6.94
N SER A 181 -0.60 -4.80 -6.59
CA SER A 181 -1.34 -4.64 -5.33
C SER A 181 -2.60 -5.50 -5.26
N ILE A 182 -3.20 -5.86 -6.41
CA ILE A 182 -4.30 -6.83 -6.49
C ILE A 182 -3.82 -8.20 -6.03
N LEU A 183 -2.62 -8.62 -6.46
CA LEU A 183 -2.02 -9.88 -6.02
C LEU A 183 -1.75 -9.87 -4.51
N LEU A 184 -1.33 -8.71 -3.96
CA LEU A 184 -1.07 -8.57 -2.53
C LEU A 184 -2.33 -8.76 -1.68
N ILE A 185 -3.46 -8.23 -2.11
CA ILE A 185 -4.75 -8.42 -1.42
C ILE A 185 -5.29 -9.84 -1.60
N SER A 186 -4.89 -10.52 -2.67
CA SER A 186 -5.38 -11.86 -3.00
C SER A 186 -4.53 -12.99 -2.37
N SER A 187 -3.39 -12.65 -1.77
CA SER A 187 -2.46 -13.60 -1.16
C SER A 187 -2.76 -13.85 0.31
#